data_da48de9475982b508bab43735c99f007
#
_entry.id   da48de9475982b508bab43735c99f007
#
_cell.length_a   1.000
_cell.length_b   1.000
_cell.length_c   1.000
_cell.angle_alpha   90.00
_cell.angle_beta   90.00
_cell.angle_gamma   90.00
#
_symmetry.space_group_name_H-M   'P 1'
#
loop_
_entity.id
_entity.type
_entity.pdbx_description
1 polymer ?
#
loop_
_entity_poly.entity_id
_entity_poly.type
_entity_poly.pdbx_seq_one_letter_code
_entity_poly.pdbx_strand_id
1 'polypeptide(L)'
;MQILKETSTLGRLIIKPVDRVLAKELIIANHYSHKWNEGGFGKYNFGIFRADEPDVCLGVAVYGYMKNPRAKLFTHPNPNAWMCELNRMWIDDTLGHNAESVLIAASIKLLRKLDPDCVAVQSFADGRLGCGTIYKAANFRYFGFHYTKFLRNRRTGEITHEQILTNTKSPSAYLRANVAFLLGDFDVLIVKTYRYIYPLCKRFQFIKPEQPYPQYEKGFALSEWKRDTRKIKDNCHEILEKVAA
;
A
#
# COMPACT_ATOMS: atom_id res chain seq x y z
N MET A 1 14.21 12.75 -17.69
CA MET A 1 14.79 12.92 -16.33
C MET A 1 15.09 11.54 -15.75
N GLN A 2 16.32 11.29 -15.31
CA GLN A 2 16.72 10.00 -14.72
C GLN A 2 17.71 10.21 -13.58
N ILE A 3 17.85 9.21 -12.73
CA ILE A 3 18.89 9.15 -11.69
C ILE A 3 19.75 7.93 -11.95
N LEU A 4 21.06 8.15 -12.03
CA LEU A 4 22.06 7.10 -11.99
C LEU A 4 22.43 6.84 -10.53
N LYS A 5 22.46 5.59 -10.13
CA LYS A 5 22.89 5.13 -8.81
C LYS A 5 23.94 4.05 -8.99
N GLU A 6 24.99 4.15 -8.22
CA GLU A 6 26.00 3.10 -8.11
C GLU A 6 26.08 2.67 -6.65
N THR A 7 26.01 1.38 -6.41
CA THR A 7 26.13 0.80 -5.08
C THR A 7 27.07 -0.40 -5.16
N SER A 8 27.77 -0.69 -4.08
CA SER A 8 28.69 -1.83 -4.01
C SER A 8 28.01 -3.18 -4.18
N THR A 9 26.71 -3.26 -3.82
CA THR A 9 25.94 -4.52 -3.81
C THR A 9 25.08 -4.71 -5.07
N LEU A 10 24.56 -3.62 -5.66
CA LEU A 10 23.61 -3.69 -6.77
C LEU A 10 24.22 -3.25 -8.11
N GLY A 11 25.49 -2.79 -8.10
CA GLY A 11 26.13 -2.24 -9.27
C GLY A 11 25.54 -0.89 -9.70
N ARG A 12 25.58 -0.62 -11.01
CA ARG A 12 25.09 0.63 -11.62
C ARG A 12 23.64 0.48 -12.04
N LEU A 13 22.80 1.35 -11.50
CA LEU A 13 21.35 1.35 -11.71
C LEU A 13 20.89 2.67 -12.34
N ILE A 14 19.86 2.57 -13.18
CA ILE A 14 19.12 3.71 -13.75
C ILE A 14 17.73 3.70 -13.17
N ILE A 15 17.28 4.80 -12.57
CA ILE A 15 15.91 5.02 -12.16
C ILE A 15 15.32 6.15 -12.99
N LYS A 16 14.26 5.87 -13.73
CA LYS A 16 13.61 6.81 -14.65
C LYS A 16 12.08 6.68 -14.61
N PRO A 17 11.33 7.72 -15.01
CA PRO A 17 9.91 7.58 -15.26
C PRO A 17 9.63 6.50 -16.31
N VAL A 18 8.55 5.76 -16.08
CA VAL A 18 8.00 4.79 -17.03
C VAL A 18 6.53 5.08 -17.27
N ASP A 19 6.02 4.63 -18.41
CA ASP A 19 4.62 4.83 -18.71
C ASP A 19 3.69 4.00 -17.80
N ARG A 20 2.41 4.40 -17.78
CA ARG A 20 1.42 3.78 -16.91
C ARG A 20 1.06 2.36 -17.34
N VAL A 21 1.18 2.05 -18.63
CA VAL A 21 0.85 0.72 -19.19
C VAL A 21 1.87 -0.28 -18.69
N LEU A 22 3.16 -0.02 -18.90
CA LEU A 22 4.25 -0.86 -18.40
C LEU A 22 4.15 -1.07 -16.88
N ALA A 23 3.93 0.03 -16.12
CA ALA A 23 3.80 -0.07 -14.67
C ALA A 23 2.63 -0.96 -14.25
N LYS A 24 1.48 -0.85 -14.93
CA LYS A 24 0.30 -1.68 -14.67
C LYS A 24 0.55 -3.14 -14.97
N GLU A 25 1.14 -3.44 -16.11
CA GLU A 25 1.47 -4.81 -16.53
C GLU A 25 2.41 -5.48 -15.52
N LEU A 26 3.49 -4.81 -15.13
CA LEU A 26 4.44 -5.33 -14.14
C LEU A 26 3.78 -5.60 -12.77
N ILE A 27 2.91 -4.68 -12.30
CA ILE A 27 2.21 -4.87 -11.02
C ILE A 27 1.19 -6.01 -11.11
N ILE A 28 0.43 -6.11 -12.19
CA ILE A 28 -0.56 -7.19 -12.34
C ILE A 28 0.13 -8.55 -12.45
N ALA A 29 1.25 -8.63 -13.18
CA ALA A 29 1.97 -9.87 -13.37
C ALA A 29 2.68 -10.33 -12.09
N ASN A 30 3.33 -9.43 -11.36
CA ASN A 30 4.35 -9.82 -10.40
C ASN A 30 4.06 -9.43 -8.95
N HIS A 31 3.25 -8.38 -8.71
CA HIS A 31 2.97 -7.96 -7.33
C HIS A 31 1.99 -8.95 -6.65
N TYR A 32 2.24 -9.31 -5.40
CA TYR A 32 1.46 -10.31 -4.63
C TYR A 32 -0.07 -10.06 -4.61
N SER A 33 -0.53 -8.85 -4.84
CA SER A 33 -1.97 -8.53 -4.88
C SER A 33 -2.57 -8.72 -6.26
N HIS A 34 -1.79 -8.72 -7.34
CA HIS A 34 -2.21 -8.77 -8.75
C HIS A 34 -3.36 -7.80 -9.09
N LYS A 35 -3.46 -6.66 -8.35
CA LYS A 35 -4.58 -5.70 -8.46
C LYS A 35 -4.08 -4.31 -8.81
N TRP A 36 -4.82 -3.69 -9.74
CA TRP A 36 -4.65 -2.30 -10.15
C TRP A 36 -5.93 -1.52 -9.90
N ASN A 37 -5.82 -0.25 -9.48
CA ASN A 37 -6.95 0.67 -9.34
C ASN A 37 -6.84 1.79 -10.37
N GLU A 38 -7.72 1.76 -11.39
CA GLU A 38 -7.67 2.70 -12.51
C GLU A 38 -7.84 4.17 -12.08
N GLY A 39 -8.66 4.43 -11.08
CA GLY A 39 -8.93 5.79 -10.61
C GLY A 39 -7.91 6.37 -9.63
N GLY A 40 -7.00 5.54 -9.09
CA GLY A 40 -6.10 5.98 -8.02
C GLY A 40 -4.62 5.79 -8.29
N PHE A 41 -4.23 4.78 -9.09
CA PHE A 41 -2.85 4.40 -9.27
C PHE A 41 -2.21 5.01 -10.51
N GLY A 42 -0.91 5.18 -10.47
CA GLY A 42 -0.11 5.47 -11.65
C GLY A 42 -0.15 6.90 -12.14
N LYS A 43 -0.35 7.88 -11.23
CA LYS A 43 -0.11 9.29 -11.59
C LYS A 43 1.37 9.53 -11.90
N TYR A 44 2.26 8.90 -11.14
CA TYR A 44 3.70 8.87 -11.38
C TYR A 44 4.21 7.44 -11.19
N ASN A 45 5.01 6.98 -12.15
CA ASN A 45 5.59 5.64 -12.13
C ASN A 45 7.08 5.74 -12.41
N PHE A 46 7.89 5.02 -11.64
CA PHE A 46 9.34 5.02 -11.78
C PHE A 46 9.83 3.59 -11.86
N GLY A 47 10.55 3.29 -12.93
CA GLY A 47 11.19 1.99 -13.14
C GLY A 47 12.64 1.99 -12.68
N ILE A 48 13.15 0.83 -12.30
CA ILE A 48 14.55 0.55 -12.02
C ILE A 48 15.10 -0.43 -13.04
N PHE A 49 16.30 -0.14 -13.54
CA PHE A 49 16.98 -0.85 -14.62
C PHE A 49 18.44 -1.05 -14.24
N ARG A 50 19.08 -2.09 -14.74
CA ARG A 50 20.55 -2.14 -14.75
C ARG A 50 21.09 -1.21 -15.83
N ALA A 51 22.26 -0.62 -15.60
CA ALA A 51 22.83 0.32 -16.57
C ALA A 51 23.35 -0.36 -17.84
N ASP A 52 23.69 -1.63 -17.76
CA ASP A 52 24.08 -2.50 -18.87
C ASP A 52 22.88 -3.11 -19.63
N GLU A 53 21.67 -3.10 -19.01
CA GLU A 53 20.42 -3.56 -19.62
C GLU A 53 19.31 -2.49 -19.47
N PRO A 54 19.45 -1.31 -20.10
CA PRO A 54 18.61 -0.15 -19.84
C PRO A 54 17.17 -0.26 -20.36
N ASP A 55 16.87 -1.31 -21.13
CA ASP A 55 15.55 -1.59 -21.70
C ASP A 55 14.75 -2.62 -20.89
N VAL A 56 15.39 -3.34 -19.96
CA VAL A 56 14.74 -4.34 -19.10
C VAL A 56 14.36 -3.68 -17.76
N CYS A 57 13.06 -3.46 -17.56
CA CYS A 57 12.54 -2.91 -16.32
C CYS A 57 12.47 -4.00 -15.23
N LEU A 58 13.35 -3.93 -14.26
CA LEU A 58 13.49 -4.91 -13.17
C LEU A 58 12.71 -4.52 -11.90
N GLY A 59 11.87 -3.51 -11.97
CA GLY A 59 11.01 -3.13 -10.88
C GLY A 59 10.33 -1.79 -11.10
N VAL A 60 9.24 -1.55 -10.40
CA VAL A 60 8.46 -0.32 -10.54
C VAL A 60 7.91 0.15 -9.20
N ALA A 61 7.99 1.46 -8.96
CA ALA A 61 7.30 2.16 -7.87
C ALA A 61 6.16 3.01 -8.47
N VAL A 62 4.93 2.75 -8.04
CA VAL A 62 3.70 3.36 -8.54
C VAL A 62 3.13 4.31 -7.51
N TYR A 63 3.09 5.58 -7.83
CA TYR A 63 2.57 6.66 -7.00
C TYR A 63 1.25 7.19 -7.56
N GLY A 64 0.32 7.51 -6.67
CA GLY A 64 -0.97 8.04 -7.08
C GLY A 64 -1.75 8.65 -5.92
N TYR A 65 -3.06 8.67 -6.08
CA TYR A 65 -3.93 9.27 -5.07
C TYR A 65 -4.14 8.32 -3.89
N MET A 66 -4.25 8.92 -2.71
CA MET A 66 -4.75 8.22 -1.52
C MET A 66 -6.18 7.72 -1.78
N LYS A 67 -6.59 6.69 -1.07
CA LYS A 67 -7.97 6.17 -1.13
C LYS A 67 -9.03 7.26 -0.87
N ASN A 68 -8.75 8.19 0.03
CA ASN A 68 -9.57 9.39 0.25
C ASN A 68 -8.70 10.65 0.09
N PRO A 69 -8.54 11.17 -1.14
CA PRO A 69 -7.67 12.32 -1.41
C PRO A 69 -8.18 13.62 -0.78
N ARG A 70 -9.47 13.69 -0.40
CA ARG A 70 -10.06 14.85 0.28
C ARG A 70 -9.91 14.82 1.81
N ALA A 71 -9.35 13.75 2.38
CA ALA A 71 -9.13 13.67 3.81
C ALA A 71 -8.10 14.71 4.26
N LYS A 72 -8.47 15.53 5.22
CA LYS A 72 -7.58 16.53 5.83
C LYS A 72 -6.62 15.84 6.82
N LEU A 73 -5.58 15.21 6.31
CA LEU A 73 -4.62 14.43 7.10
C LEU A 73 -3.35 15.19 7.45
N PHE A 74 -3.15 16.38 6.89
CA PHE A 74 -1.96 17.20 7.11
C PHE A 74 -2.30 18.70 7.00
N THR A 75 -1.40 19.54 7.48
CA THR A 75 -1.41 20.99 7.28
C THR A 75 -0.23 21.43 6.44
N HIS A 76 -0.45 22.42 5.56
CA HIS A 76 0.57 23.03 4.73
C HIS A 76 0.12 24.44 4.28
N PRO A 77 1.04 25.45 4.18
CA PRO A 77 0.67 26.81 3.76
C PRO A 77 0.16 26.91 2.30
N ASN A 78 0.62 26.04 1.42
CA ASN A 78 0.16 26.00 0.03
C ASN A 78 -1.23 25.35 -0.02
N PRO A 79 -2.28 26.04 -0.49
CA PRO A 79 -3.62 25.49 -0.59
C PRO A 79 -3.76 24.35 -1.61
N ASN A 80 -2.85 24.29 -2.62
CA ASN A 80 -2.81 23.23 -3.61
C ASN A 80 -2.00 22.01 -3.16
N ALA A 81 -1.40 22.07 -1.96
CA ALA A 81 -0.59 20.97 -1.44
C ALA A 81 -1.41 19.69 -1.31
N TRP A 82 -0.83 18.61 -1.79
CA TRP A 82 -1.43 17.29 -1.69
C TRP A 82 -0.41 16.24 -1.25
N MET A 83 -0.90 15.14 -0.72
CA MET A 83 -0.11 14.00 -0.30
C MET A 83 -0.40 12.83 -1.24
N CYS A 84 0.63 12.29 -1.86
CA CYS A 84 0.49 11.08 -2.68
C CYS A 84 0.63 9.81 -1.84
N GLU A 85 0.30 8.68 -2.45
CA GLU A 85 0.50 7.36 -1.87
C GLU A 85 1.41 6.54 -2.79
N LEU A 86 2.41 5.87 -2.22
CA LEU A 86 3.11 4.78 -2.89
C LEU A 86 2.14 3.59 -2.88
N ASN A 87 1.34 3.51 -3.93
CA ASN A 87 0.22 2.58 -4.04
C ASN A 87 0.68 1.12 -4.21
N ARG A 88 1.73 0.92 -5.02
CA ARG A 88 2.31 -0.39 -5.32
C ARG A 88 3.80 -0.26 -5.60
N MET A 89 4.51 -1.31 -5.29
CA MET A 89 5.92 -1.48 -5.67
C MET A 89 6.18 -2.96 -5.92
N TRP A 90 6.89 -3.24 -6.98
CA TRP A 90 7.44 -4.54 -7.26
C TRP A 90 8.90 -4.40 -7.71
N ILE A 91 9.73 -5.33 -7.32
CA ILE A 91 11.13 -5.43 -7.72
C ILE A 91 11.44 -6.91 -7.99
N ASP A 92 12.16 -7.16 -9.06
CA ASP A 92 12.66 -8.47 -9.40
C ASP A 92 13.75 -8.90 -8.40
N ASP A 93 13.66 -10.13 -7.91
CA ASP A 93 14.57 -10.68 -6.89
C ASP A 93 16.03 -10.75 -7.38
N THR A 94 16.25 -10.75 -8.70
CA THR A 94 17.60 -10.72 -9.31
C THR A 94 18.40 -9.45 -9.02
N LEU A 95 17.72 -8.36 -8.61
CA LEU A 95 18.40 -7.14 -8.17
C LEU A 95 19.06 -7.29 -6.79
N GLY A 96 18.55 -8.20 -5.94
CA GLY A 96 19.09 -8.44 -4.62
C GLY A 96 18.64 -7.45 -3.54
N HIS A 97 19.24 -7.57 -2.36
CA HIS A 97 18.83 -6.83 -1.17
C HIS A 97 19.00 -5.29 -1.31
N ASN A 98 18.10 -4.54 -0.69
CA ASN A 98 18.06 -3.07 -0.66
C ASN A 98 17.62 -2.39 -1.95
N ALA A 99 17.30 -3.10 -3.02
CA ALA A 99 16.85 -2.51 -4.28
C ALA A 99 15.56 -1.67 -4.07
N GLU A 100 14.66 -2.11 -3.19
CA GLU A 100 13.44 -1.39 -2.82
C GLU A 100 13.75 0.00 -2.26
N SER A 101 14.65 0.08 -1.29
CA SER A 101 15.00 1.36 -0.65
C SER A 101 15.71 2.29 -1.62
N VAL A 102 16.51 1.76 -2.55
CA VAL A 102 17.16 2.53 -3.62
C VAL A 102 16.13 3.09 -4.59
N LEU A 103 15.17 2.26 -5.07
CA LEU A 103 14.09 2.70 -5.95
C LEU A 103 13.24 3.76 -5.27
N ILE A 104 12.80 3.55 -4.03
CA ILE A 104 12.02 4.52 -3.26
C ILE A 104 12.78 5.84 -3.12
N ALA A 105 14.02 5.82 -2.67
CA ALA A 105 14.81 7.05 -2.45
C ALA A 105 15.06 7.84 -3.74
N ALA A 106 15.28 7.16 -4.87
CA ALA A 106 15.47 7.80 -6.16
C ALA A 106 14.16 8.35 -6.72
N SER A 107 13.08 7.56 -6.67
CA SER A 107 11.75 7.98 -7.16
C SER A 107 11.19 9.18 -6.39
N ILE A 108 11.40 9.24 -5.07
CA ILE A 108 11.06 10.42 -4.24
C ILE A 108 11.80 11.68 -4.71
N LYS A 109 13.07 11.57 -5.08
CA LYS A 109 13.83 12.72 -5.62
C LYS A 109 13.29 13.18 -6.98
N LEU A 110 12.88 12.24 -7.83
CA LEU A 110 12.25 12.55 -9.11
C LEU A 110 10.86 13.16 -8.91
N LEU A 111 10.05 12.59 -8.05
CA LEU A 111 8.70 13.07 -7.72
C LEU A 111 8.73 14.52 -7.22
N ARG A 112 9.64 14.85 -6.31
CA ARG A 112 9.81 16.23 -5.79
C ARG A 112 10.10 17.25 -6.89
N LYS A 113 10.79 16.85 -7.96
CA LYS A 113 11.08 17.70 -9.11
C LYS A 113 9.91 17.81 -10.09
N LEU A 114 9.13 16.72 -10.24
CA LEU A 114 8.02 16.65 -11.17
C LEU A 114 6.74 17.33 -10.65
N ASP A 115 6.52 17.29 -9.34
CA ASP A 115 5.33 17.84 -8.72
C ASP A 115 5.67 18.56 -7.40
N PRO A 116 5.97 19.85 -7.46
CA PRO A 116 6.27 20.68 -6.27
C PRO A 116 5.10 20.81 -5.29
N ASP A 117 3.85 20.60 -5.73
CA ASP A 117 2.66 20.64 -4.90
C ASP A 117 2.45 19.31 -4.14
N CYS A 118 3.11 18.25 -4.54
CA CYS A 118 3.17 17.01 -3.77
C CYS A 118 4.12 17.20 -2.57
N VAL A 119 3.57 17.33 -1.36
CA VAL A 119 4.32 17.71 -0.15
C VAL A 119 4.73 16.55 0.73
N ALA A 120 4.16 15.37 0.51
CA ALA A 120 4.53 14.14 1.21
C ALA A 120 4.13 12.89 0.43
N VAL A 121 4.80 11.79 0.75
CA VAL A 121 4.46 10.44 0.28
C VAL A 121 4.00 9.61 1.45
N GLN A 122 2.79 9.05 1.38
CA GLN A 122 2.29 8.05 2.32
C GLN A 122 2.51 6.65 1.75
N SER A 123 2.75 5.68 2.62
CA SER A 123 2.68 4.26 2.28
C SER A 123 2.21 3.44 3.46
N PHE A 124 1.74 2.23 3.17
CA PHE A 124 1.30 1.28 4.18
C PHE A 124 2.05 -0.03 4.05
N ALA A 125 2.56 -0.53 5.19
CA ALA A 125 3.06 -1.89 5.26
C ALA A 125 1.94 -2.84 5.68
N ASP A 126 1.77 -3.88 4.89
CA ASP A 126 0.82 -4.96 5.18
C ASP A 126 1.42 -5.91 6.22
N GLY A 127 0.80 -5.97 7.40
CA GLY A 127 1.28 -6.81 8.50
C GLY A 127 1.35 -8.31 8.18
N ARG A 128 0.70 -8.77 7.11
CA ARG A 128 0.89 -10.15 6.62
C ARG A 128 2.33 -10.39 6.13
N LEU A 129 2.99 -9.35 5.63
CA LEU A 129 4.33 -9.39 5.06
C LEU A 129 5.40 -8.86 6.03
N GLY A 130 4.98 -8.24 7.14
CA GLY A 130 5.86 -7.68 8.16
C GLY A 130 5.56 -6.22 8.48
N CYS A 131 6.43 -5.61 9.28
CA CYS A 131 6.19 -4.26 9.81
C CYS A 131 6.69 -3.10 8.93
N GLY A 132 7.20 -3.37 7.71
CA GLY A 132 7.60 -2.32 6.76
C GLY A 132 9.05 -1.83 6.91
N THR A 133 9.99 -2.74 7.12
CA THR A 133 11.44 -2.46 7.24
C THR A 133 11.99 -1.63 6.06
N ILE A 134 11.46 -1.83 4.85
CA ILE A 134 11.85 -1.08 3.64
C ILE A 134 11.56 0.42 3.77
N TYR A 135 10.47 0.81 4.44
CA TYR A 135 10.13 2.22 4.66
C TYR A 135 11.06 2.87 5.67
N LYS A 136 11.43 2.14 6.74
CA LYS A 136 12.46 2.58 7.68
C LYS A 136 13.79 2.79 6.96
N ALA A 137 14.22 1.84 6.13
CA ALA A 137 15.45 1.93 5.34
C ALA A 137 15.44 3.10 4.34
N ALA A 138 14.25 3.49 3.84
CA ALA A 138 14.05 4.64 2.97
C ALA A 138 13.79 5.96 3.73
N ASN A 139 13.98 6.01 5.05
CA ASN A 139 13.79 7.17 5.93
C ASN A 139 12.34 7.71 5.98
N PHE A 140 11.34 6.86 5.78
CA PHE A 140 9.97 7.22 6.09
C PHE A 140 9.80 7.29 7.61
N ARG A 141 9.01 8.24 8.08
CA ARG A 141 8.61 8.35 9.47
C ARG A 141 7.39 7.47 9.75
N TYR A 142 7.31 6.94 10.95
CA TYR A 142 6.22 6.06 11.35
C TYR A 142 5.12 6.82 12.09
N PHE A 143 3.85 6.58 11.73
CA PHE A 143 2.68 7.27 12.29
C PHE A 143 1.62 6.32 12.84
N GLY A 144 2.06 5.18 13.37
CA GLY A 144 1.19 4.21 13.99
C GLY A 144 0.58 3.21 13.01
N PHE A 145 -0.37 2.45 13.50
CA PHE A 145 -1.04 1.41 12.73
C PHE A 145 -2.55 1.45 12.92
N HIS A 146 -3.25 0.74 12.07
CA HIS A 146 -4.64 0.35 12.27
C HIS A 146 -4.80 -1.14 11.97
N TYR A 147 -5.86 -1.74 12.51
CA TYR A 147 -6.16 -3.12 12.20
C TYR A 147 -6.91 -3.23 10.89
N THR A 148 -6.51 -4.21 10.10
CA THR A 148 -7.12 -4.57 8.82
C THR A 148 -7.55 -6.02 8.89
N LYS A 149 -8.77 -6.30 8.43
CA LYS A 149 -9.27 -7.67 8.31
C LYS A 149 -9.18 -8.13 6.87
N PHE A 150 -8.64 -9.32 6.72
CA PHE A 150 -8.67 -10.08 5.48
C PHE A 150 -9.56 -11.30 5.65
N LEU A 151 -10.23 -11.67 4.58
CA LEU A 151 -11.14 -12.80 4.50
C LEU A 151 -10.61 -13.76 3.44
N ARG A 152 -10.44 -15.03 3.80
CA ARG A 152 -10.05 -16.08 2.87
C ARG A 152 -11.24 -17.00 2.65
N ASN A 153 -11.72 -17.09 1.42
CA ASN A 153 -12.73 -18.05 1.04
C ASN A 153 -12.15 -19.47 1.15
N ARG A 154 -12.77 -20.33 1.98
CA ARG A 154 -12.27 -21.70 2.23
C ARG A 154 -12.40 -22.63 1.02
N ARG A 155 -13.32 -22.33 0.08
CA ARG A 155 -13.50 -23.12 -1.13
C ARG A 155 -12.52 -22.73 -2.24
N THR A 156 -12.34 -21.42 -2.46
CA THR A 156 -11.53 -20.91 -3.59
C THR A 156 -10.11 -20.51 -3.17
N GLY A 157 -9.85 -20.35 -1.87
CA GLY A 157 -8.59 -19.78 -1.37
C GLY A 157 -8.45 -18.27 -1.61
N GLU A 158 -9.40 -17.63 -2.30
CA GLU A 158 -9.32 -16.20 -2.60
C GLU A 158 -9.30 -15.37 -1.33
N ILE A 159 -8.35 -14.42 -1.29
CA ILE A 159 -8.20 -13.48 -0.18
C ILE A 159 -8.74 -12.12 -0.59
N THR A 160 -9.71 -11.61 0.19
CA THR A 160 -10.31 -10.30 0.00
C THR A 160 -10.08 -9.41 1.22
N HIS A 161 -9.97 -8.12 0.98
CA HIS A 161 -9.92 -7.12 2.04
C HIS A 161 -11.35 -6.81 2.51
N GLU A 162 -11.58 -6.73 3.83
CA GLU A 162 -12.90 -6.40 4.42
C GLU A 162 -13.57 -5.18 3.78
N GLN A 163 -12.78 -4.18 3.39
CA GLN A 163 -13.31 -2.97 2.75
C GLN A 163 -14.06 -3.21 1.43
N ILE A 164 -13.80 -4.31 0.73
CA ILE A 164 -14.57 -4.67 -0.47
C ILE A 164 -16.03 -4.91 -0.09
N LEU A 165 -16.27 -5.46 1.10
CA LEU A 165 -17.59 -5.74 1.63
C LEU A 165 -18.26 -4.52 2.27
N THR A 166 -17.47 -3.58 2.82
CA THR A 166 -17.98 -2.43 3.58
C THR A 166 -18.06 -1.13 2.78
N ASN A 167 -17.43 -1.03 1.60
CA ASN A 167 -17.41 0.17 0.77
C ASN A 167 -18.68 0.42 -0.06
N THR A 168 -19.78 -0.14 0.35
CA THR A 168 -21.05 -0.04 -0.39
C THR A 168 -21.85 1.13 0.12
N LYS A 169 -22.23 2.02 -0.81
CA LYS A 169 -22.94 3.29 -0.52
C LYS A 169 -24.44 3.13 -0.26
N SER A 170 -24.98 1.91 -0.36
CA SER A 170 -26.39 1.64 -0.13
C SER A 170 -26.61 0.59 0.96
N PRO A 171 -27.69 0.72 1.78
CA PRO A 171 -28.05 -0.28 2.78
C PRO A 171 -28.18 -1.69 2.20
N SER A 172 -28.77 -1.82 1.00
CA SER A 172 -28.91 -3.12 0.33
C SER A 172 -27.59 -3.73 -0.12
N ALA A 173 -26.59 -2.93 -0.46
CA ALA A 173 -25.26 -3.41 -0.80
C ALA A 173 -24.47 -3.81 0.46
N TYR A 174 -24.64 -3.05 1.56
CA TYR A 174 -24.12 -3.44 2.87
C TYR A 174 -24.69 -4.78 3.32
N LEU A 175 -26.01 -4.96 3.20
CA LEU A 175 -26.69 -6.21 3.57
C LEU A 175 -26.17 -7.38 2.73
N ARG A 176 -26.11 -7.25 1.40
CA ARG A 176 -25.60 -8.30 0.51
C ARG A 176 -24.17 -8.69 0.82
N ALA A 177 -23.32 -7.71 1.10
CA ALA A 177 -21.93 -7.94 1.45
C ALA A 177 -21.80 -8.69 2.77
N ASN A 178 -22.58 -8.31 3.78
CA ASN A 178 -22.56 -8.96 5.09
C ASN A 178 -23.22 -10.34 5.05
N VAL A 179 -24.32 -10.51 4.32
CA VAL A 179 -24.94 -11.83 4.10
C VAL A 179 -23.97 -12.77 3.38
N ALA A 180 -23.29 -12.32 2.34
CA ALA A 180 -22.26 -13.10 1.68
C ALA A 180 -21.10 -13.47 2.63
N PHE A 181 -20.71 -12.56 3.52
CA PHE A 181 -19.72 -12.81 4.57
C PHE A 181 -20.24 -13.80 5.64
N LEU A 182 -21.49 -13.67 6.05
CA LEU A 182 -22.10 -14.48 7.11
C LEU A 182 -22.40 -15.91 6.64
N LEU A 183 -22.89 -16.03 5.41
CA LEU A 183 -23.21 -17.32 4.79
C LEU A 183 -22.02 -17.94 4.05
N GLY A 184 -21.00 -17.14 3.78
CA GLY A 184 -19.76 -17.60 3.17
C GLY A 184 -18.90 -18.38 4.15
N ASP A 185 -18.18 -19.36 3.63
CA ASP A 185 -17.22 -20.15 4.41
C ASP A 185 -15.85 -19.45 4.36
N PHE A 186 -15.65 -18.47 5.28
CA PHE A 186 -14.44 -17.67 5.33
C PHE A 186 -13.63 -17.89 6.62
N ASP A 187 -12.32 -17.92 6.46
CA ASP A 187 -11.39 -17.68 7.56
C ASP A 187 -11.07 -16.19 7.64
N VAL A 188 -10.85 -15.69 8.85
CA VAL A 188 -10.53 -14.27 9.12
C VAL A 188 -9.10 -14.16 9.61
N LEU A 189 -8.40 -13.15 9.11
CA LEU A 189 -7.10 -12.73 9.60
C LEU A 189 -7.14 -11.24 9.93
N ILE A 190 -6.82 -10.89 11.18
CA ILE A 190 -6.70 -9.49 11.61
C ILE A 190 -5.22 -9.16 11.76
N VAL A 191 -4.75 -8.18 11.02
CA VAL A 191 -3.35 -7.77 11.02
C VAL A 191 -3.22 -6.27 11.24
N LYS A 192 -2.06 -5.84 11.72
CA LYS A 192 -1.70 -4.42 11.74
C LYS A 192 -1.37 -3.96 10.32
N THR A 193 -1.85 -2.80 9.94
CA THR A 193 -1.42 -2.08 8.74
C THR A 193 -0.70 -0.82 9.20
N TYR A 194 0.60 -0.77 8.98
CA TYR A 194 1.50 0.26 9.51
C TYR A 194 1.55 1.44 8.55
N ARG A 195 1.39 2.67 9.06
CA ARG A 195 1.44 3.90 8.26
C ARG A 195 2.81 4.53 8.31
N TYR A 196 3.35 4.78 7.14
CA TYR A 196 4.62 5.45 6.94
C TYR A 196 4.42 6.69 6.06
N ILE A 197 5.10 7.79 6.40
CA ILE A 197 5.04 9.04 5.64
C ILE A 197 6.45 9.58 5.47
N TYR A 198 6.77 9.98 4.24
CA TYR A 198 7.99 10.70 3.90
C TYR A 198 7.63 12.15 3.55
N PRO A 199 7.99 13.15 4.38
CA PRO A 199 7.79 14.56 4.05
C PRO A 199 8.70 14.96 2.88
N LEU A 200 8.12 15.54 1.82
CA LEU A 200 8.86 16.08 0.70
C LEU A 200 9.35 17.52 0.95
N CYS A 201 8.77 18.21 1.94
CA CYS A 201 9.15 19.55 2.34
C CYS A 201 9.12 19.72 3.88
N LYS A 202 9.81 20.77 4.37
CA LYS A 202 9.91 21.07 5.80
C LYS A 202 8.58 21.57 6.43
N ARG A 203 7.67 22.11 5.61
CA ARG A 203 6.41 22.74 6.08
C ARG A 203 5.26 21.75 6.21
N PHE A 204 5.46 20.50 5.86
CA PHE A 204 4.47 19.43 6.01
C PHE A 204 4.34 19.04 7.49
N GLN A 205 3.09 19.03 7.99
CA GLN A 205 2.77 18.51 9.31
C GLN A 205 1.60 17.54 9.21
N PHE A 206 1.81 16.31 9.63
CA PHE A 206 0.74 15.31 9.71
C PHE A 206 -0.10 15.55 10.97
N ILE A 207 -1.41 15.31 10.90
CA ILE A 207 -2.36 15.54 12.02
C ILE A 207 -2.13 14.64 13.23
N LYS A 208 -1.43 13.51 13.05
CA LYS A 208 -1.05 12.61 14.15
C LYS A 208 0.43 12.75 14.45
N PRO A 209 0.84 12.56 15.71
CA PRO A 209 2.26 12.60 16.07
C PRO A 209 3.03 11.44 15.44
N GLU A 210 4.28 11.69 15.12
CA GLU A 210 5.24 10.66 14.77
C GLU A 210 5.46 9.72 15.96
N GLN A 211 5.66 8.44 15.70
CA GLN A 211 5.88 7.41 16.69
C GLN A 211 7.25 6.75 16.48
N PRO A 212 7.85 6.18 17.53
CA PRO A 212 9.01 5.33 17.38
C PRO A 212 8.70 4.17 16.43
N TYR A 213 9.69 3.79 15.61
CA TYR A 213 9.50 2.64 14.71
C TYR A 213 9.09 1.40 15.49
N PRO A 214 8.18 0.59 14.92
CA PRO A 214 7.79 -0.66 15.55
C PRO A 214 8.99 -1.59 15.68
N GLN A 215 8.98 -2.42 16.71
CA GLN A 215 9.90 -3.55 16.77
C GLN A 215 9.64 -4.45 15.56
N TYR A 216 10.70 -5.15 15.13
CA TYR A 216 10.58 -6.06 13.99
C TYR A 216 9.51 -7.12 14.27
N GLU A 217 8.53 -7.20 13.41
CA GLU A 217 7.49 -8.24 13.40
C GLU A 217 7.59 -8.98 12.07
N LYS A 218 7.75 -10.30 12.13
CA LYS A 218 7.68 -11.16 10.95
C LYS A 218 6.23 -11.22 10.45
N GLY A 219 6.04 -11.42 9.15
CA GLY A 219 4.71 -11.63 8.57
C GLY A 219 4.02 -12.89 9.10
N PHE A 220 2.71 -12.96 8.89
CA PHE A 220 1.86 -14.03 9.43
C PHE A 220 1.95 -15.33 8.62
N ALA A 221 1.98 -16.46 9.33
CA ALA A 221 1.87 -17.78 8.72
C ALA A 221 0.41 -18.14 8.38
N LEU A 222 0.21 -19.09 7.46
CA LEU A 222 -1.13 -19.57 7.09
C LEU A 222 -1.93 -20.16 8.27
N SER A 223 -1.25 -20.67 9.29
CA SER A 223 -1.85 -21.23 10.53
C SER A 223 -2.53 -20.19 11.42
N GLU A 224 -2.28 -18.90 11.19
CA GLU A 224 -2.85 -17.81 11.98
C GLU A 224 -4.24 -17.38 11.47
N TRP A 225 -4.68 -17.91 10.35
CA TRP A 225 -6.06 -17.74 9.87
C TRP A 225 -7.04 -18.50 10.75
N LYS A 226 -8.00 -17.79 11.32
CA LYS A 226 -8.97 -18.35 12.29
C LYS A 226 -10.39 -18.17 11.81
N ARG A 227 -11.21 -19.19 12.02
CA ARG A 227 -12.65 -19.06 11.91
C ARG A 227 -13.21 -18.58 13.25
N ASP A 228 -13.67 -17.34 13.32
CA ASP A 228 -14.34 -16.80 14.49
C ASP A 228 -15.87 -16.96 14.36
N THR A 229 -16.38 -18.11 14.80
CA THR A 229 -17.81 -18.42 14.74
C THR A 229 -18.65 -17.61 15.73
N ARG A 230 -18.08 -17.13 16.85
CA ARG A 230 -18.80 -16.27 17.81
C ARG A 230 -19.06 -14.91 17.21
N LYS A 231 -18.04 -14.29 16.65
CA LYS A 231 -18.14 -12.98 16.01
C LYS A 231 -19.07 -12.98 14.80
N ILE A 232 -19.17 -14.10 14.09
CA ILE A 232 -20.17 -14.29 13.01
C ILE A 232 -21.59 -14.24 13.59
N LYS A 233 -21.87 -14.92 14.71
CA LYS A 233 -23.17 -14.89 15.37
C LYS A 233 -23.54 -13.50 15.89
N ASP A 234 -22.58 -12.81 16.55
CA ASP A 234 -22.80 -11.46 17.08
C ASP A 234 -23.11 -10.46 15.98
N ASN A 235 -22.35 -10.51 14.87
CA ASN A 235 -22.63 -9.70 13.69
C ASN A 235 -23.97 -10.03 13.02
N CYS A 236 -24.41 -11.30 13.04
CA CYS A 236 -25.74 -11.69 12.56
C CYS A 236 -26.84 -11.03 13.39
N HIS A 237 -26.74 -11.09 14.72
CA HIS A 237 -27.69 -10.44 15.62
C HIS A 237 -27.74 -8.93 15.38
N GLU A 238 -26.59 -8.26 15.34
CA GLU A 238 -26.51 -6.82 15.08
C GLU A 238 -27.14 -6.41 13.74
N ILE A 239 -26.95 -7.23 12.69
CA ILE A 239 -27.53 -6.96 11.37
C ILE A 239 -29.05 -7.18 11.40
N LEU A 240 -29.51 -8.25 12.06
CA LEU A 240 -30.96 -8.52 12.18
C LEU A 240 -31.67 -7.44 12.99
N GLU A 241 -31.08 -6.96 14.07
CA GLU A 241 -31.61 -5.84 14.85
C GLU A 241 -31.72 -4.55 14.02
N LYS A 242 -30.67 -4.22 13.24
CA LYS A 242 -30.67 -3.03 12.37
C LYS A 242 -31.65 -3.13 11.18
N VAL A 243 -32.03 -4.34 10.78
CA VAL A 243 -32.98 -4.56 9.68
C VAL A 243 -34.41 -4.60 10.20
N ALA A 244 -34.61 -5.00 11.47
CA ALA A 244 -35.92 -5.07 12.12
C ALA A 244 -36.36 -3.71 12.72
N ALA A 245 -35.47 -2.76 12.88
CA ALA A 245 -35.74 -1.40 13.34
C ALA A 245 -36.12 -0.46 12.18
#